data_96baf9245473bed1430f05e3fd00fc1c
#
_entry.id   96baf9245473bed1430f05e3fd00fc1c
#
_cell.length_a   1.000
_cell.length_b   1.000
_cell.length_c   1.000
_cell.angle_alpha   90.00
_cell.angle_beta   90.00
_cell.angle_gamma   90.00
#
_symmetry.space_group_name_H-M   'P 1'
#
loop_
_entity.id
_entity.type
_entity.pdbx_description
1 polymer ?
#
loop_
_entity_poly.entity_id
_entity_poly.type
_entity_poly.pdbx_seq_one_letter_code
_entity_poly.pdbx_strand_id
1 'polypeptide(L)'
;MKAKLLVVTVSLAMLGGCAQAPQQVASTEAKIAAGGVGVGNYTPYPKIVDYAYVKPHATPPIDRAKNAIVIDARPTKQRYDPGHLPGAINLVEPLFDKQKDRLPADKAKEIIFYCQGPACELSHSAAFKAEKLGYTNIKVYQGGVPDWEAQGGILSVSTDHVNKLLADKADVMLIDARPERTVEKGTIPGSINIPETKFDKMVDQLPADKTKPLIFFCGGLACDLSEKSAHKAKALGYKNVRTYAEGYPAWAAANKPDTPVAAAGQAMQTATSAMTTVSGAASMFVVETAKDKEVISTPFFERVVKEDPSRLTIIDVRKLEQCQAATWPGAQCIPLAELEGKLASLPKDKPIVFTCGTGAQASMAHDLFTEKKVPGEAYILDAEVETGPDGKIRIKK
;
A
#
# COMPACT_ATOMS: atom_id res chain seq x y z
N MET A 1 -21.73 -63.77 73.62
CA MET A 1 -21.46 -62.33 73.26
C MET A 1 -20.94 -62.29 71.85
N LYS A 2 -21.73 -61.80 70.97
CA LYS A 2 -21.44 -61.83 69.49
C LYS A 2 -20.73 -60.53 69.08
N ALA A 3 -19.48 -60.60 68.61
CA ALA A 3 -18.74 -59.48 68.04
C ALA A 3 -19.15 -59.31 66.59
N LYS A 4 -19.60 -58.13 66.24
CA LYS A 4 -19.90 -57.74 64.86
C LYS A 4 -18.62 -57.17 64.18
N LEU A 5 -18.21 -57.85 63.13
CA LEU A 5 -17.10 -57.40 62.28
C LEU A 5 -17.62 -56.35 61.30
N LEU A 6 -17.03 -55.14 61.36
CA LEU A 6 -17.33 -54.06 60.47
C LEU A 6 -16.34 -54.09 59.25
N VAL A 7 -16.86 -54.42 58.09
CA VAL A 7 -16.07 -54.40 56.86
C VAL A 7 -16.11 -52.96 56.29
N VAL A 8 -14.95 -52.28 56.27
CA VAL A 8 -14.78 -51.00 55.63
C VAL A 8 -14.27 -51.22 54.17
N THR A 9 -15.13 -50.99 53.21
CA THR A 9 -14.75 -51.00 51.79
C THR A 9 -14.15 -49.66 51.45
N VAL A 10 -12.86 -49.65 51.15
CA VAL A 10 -12.15 -48.49 50.62
C VAL A 10 -12.39 -48.45 49.10
N SER A 11 -13.19 -47.49 48.63
CA SER A 11 -13.37 -47.25 47.23
C SER A 11 -12.19 -46.37 46.69
N LEU A 12 -11.35 -46.97 45.86
CA LEU A 12 -10.25 -46.32 45.20
C LEU A 12 -10.82 -45.54 44.00
N ALA A 13 -10.96 -44.21 44.12
CA ALA A 13 -11.34 -43.35 43.02
C ALA A 13 -10.15 -43.21 42.06
N MET A 14 -10.22 -43.83 40.90
CA MET A 14 -9.33 -43.60 39.78
C MET A 14 -9.60 -42.21 39.23
N LEU A 15 -8.71 -41.25 39.47
CA LEU A 15 -8.62 -39.98 38.77
C LEU A 15 -8.13 -40.24 37.34
N GLY A 16 -9.06 -40.42 36.43
CA GLY A 16 -8.78 -40.41 34.99
C GLY A 16 -8.36 -39.01 34.56
N GLY A 17 -7.04 -38.79 34.41
CA GLY A 17 -6.51 -37.62 33.76
C GLY A 17 -6.90 -37.63 32.29
N CYS A 18 -7.85 -36.79 31.91
CA CYS A 18 -8.06 -36.44 30.50
C CYS A 18 -6.82 -35.72 29.99
N ALA A 19 -5.93 -36.45 29.34
CA ALA A 19 -4.96 -35.85 28.44
C ALA A 19 -5.75 -35.18 27.31
N GLN A 20 -5.90 -33.86 27.39
CA GLN A 20 -6.34 -33.08 26.25
C GLN A 20 -5.29 -33.23 25.15
N ALA A 21 -5.65 -33.93 24.07
CA ALA A 21 -4.91 -33.90 22.81
C ALA A 21 -4.80 -32.44 22.36
N PRO A 22 -3.64 -32.03 21.81
CA PRO A 22 -3.52 -30.70 21.25
C PRO A 22 -4.60 -30.59 20.19
N GLN A 23 -5.51 -29.62 20.37
CA GLN A 23 -6.44 -29.22 19.31
C GLN A 23 -5.55 -28.75 18.14
N GLN A 24 -5.50 -29.57 17.10
CA GLN A 24 -5.01 -29.13 15.79
C GLN A 24 -5.83 -27.90 15.45
N VAL A 25 -5.15 -26.76 15.40
CA VAL A 25 -5.66 -25.54 14.79
C VAL A 25 -5.88 -25.94 13.33
N ALA A 26 -7.13 -26.29 12.99
CA ALA A 26 -7.52 -26.49 11.60
C ALA A 26 -7.11 -25.22 10.86
N SER A 27 -6.20 -25.37 9.94
CA SER A 27 -5.63 -24.26 9.17
C SER A 27 -6.77 -23.45 8.57
N THR A 28 -6.70 -22.15 8.72
CA THR A 28 -7.63 -21.15 8.19
C THR A 28 -7.76 -21.23 6.66
N GLU A 29 -6.90 -22.01 6.01
CA GLU A 29 -6.91 -22.31 4.58
C GLU A 29 -8.26 -22.86 4.05
N ALA A 30 -9.02 -23.59 4.87
CA ALA A 30 -10.30 -24.17 4.45
C ALA A 30 -11.47 -23.17 4.45
N LYS A 31 -11.38 -22.03 5.16
CA LYS A 31 -12.46 -21.04 5.26
C LYS A 31 -12.43 -19.98 4.17
N ILE A 32 -11.26 -19.71 3.57
CA ILE A 32 -11.11 -18.73 2.49
C ILE A 32 -11.58 -19.29 1.16
N ALA A 33 -11.51 -20.61 0.97
CA ALA A 33 -12.01 -21.27 -0.24
C ALA A 33 -13.55 -21.34 -0.36
N ALA A 34 -14.30 -21.07 0.72
CA ALA A 34 -15.76 -21.16 0.75
C ALA A 34 -16.51 -19.83 0.82
N GLY A 35 -15.82 -18.71 1.02
CA GLY A 35 -16.42 -17.37 1.09
C GLY A 35 -16.11 -16.58 -0.17
N GLY A 36 -16.91 -16.71 -1.21
CA GLY A 36 -16.80 -15.93 -2.44
C GLY A 36 -17.04 -14.44 -2.21
N VAL A 37 -16.05 -13.74 -1.70
CA VAL A 37 -15.95 -12.28 -1.86
C VAL A 37 -15.45 -12.08 -3.28
N GLY A 38 -16.16 -11.31 -4.11
CA GLY A 38 -15.89 -11.11 -5.53
C GLY A 38 -14.42 -10.85 -5.82
N VAL A 39 -13.71 -11.93 -6.07
CA VAL A 39 -12.32 -11.92 -6.52
C VAL A 39 -12.38 -11.33 -7.93
N GLY A 40 -11.58 -10.31 -8.21
CA GLY A 40 -11.44 -9.80 -9.57
C GLY A 40 -11.22 -10.95 -10.56
N ASN A 41 -11.54 -10.74 -11.83
CA ASN A 41 -11.52 -11.79 -12.87
C ASN A 41 -10.07 -12.20 -13.21
N TYR A 42 -9.35 -12.82 -12.25
CA TYR A 42 -7.97 -13.30 -12.38
C TYR A 42 -7.78 -14.64 -11.65
N THR A 43 -6.71 -15.37 -11.97
CA THR A 43 -6.37 -16.62 -11.29
C THR A 43 -5.61 -16.32 -9.98
N PRO A 44 -6.17 -16.63 -8.80
CA PRO A 44 -5.48 -16.42 -7.54
C PRO A 44 -4.26 -17.35 -7.41
N TYR A 45 -3.20 -16.85 -6.79
CA TYR A 45 -2.08 -17.70 -6.37
C TYR A 45 -2.55 -18.63 -5.23
N PRO A 46 -2.23 -19.94 -5.24
CA PRO A 46 -2.88 -20.92 -4.35
C PRO A 46 -2.50 -20.80 -2.88
N LYS A 47 -1.34 -20.20 -2.54
CA LYS A 47 -0.87 -20.07 -1.16
C LYS A 47 -1.19 -18.68 -0.60
N ILE A 48 -2.42 -18.50 -0.12
CA ILE A 48 -2.90 -17.25 0.49
C ILE A 48 -2.68 -17.31 2.00
N VAL A 49 -2.27 -16.18 2.58
CA VAL A 49 -2.09 -15.97 4.02
C VAL A 49 -2.89 -14.78 4.51
N ASP A 50 -3.18 -14.76 5.79
CA ASP A 50 -3.94 -13.72 6.49
C ASP A 50 -3.04 -12.71 7.22
N TYR A 51 -3.67 -11.74 7.87
CA TYR A 51 -3.00 -10.72 8.70
C TYR A 51 -2.14 -11.34 9.81
N ALA A 52 -2.66 -12.37 10.52
CA ALA A 52 -1.96 -12.97 11.64
C ALA A 52 -0.64 -13.61 11.20
N TYR A 53 -0.63 -14.20 10.01
CA TYR A 53 0.57 -14.75 9.39
C TYR A 53 1.58 -13.67 8.99
N VAL A 54 1.12 -12.56 8.39
CA VAL A 54 2.01 -11.50 7.87
C VAL A 54 2.55 -10.60 8.97
N LYS A 55 1.76 -10.36 10.03
CA LYS A 55 2.08 -9.43 11.11
C LYS A 55 3.52 -9.57 11.65
N PRO A 56 4.04 -10.74 12.03
CA PRO A 56 5.40 -10.86 12.57
C PRO A 56 6.51 -10.55 11.56
N HIS A 57 6.19 -10.49 10.27
CA HIS A 57 7.14 -10.19 9.20
C HIS A 57 7.13 -8.71 8.78
N ALA A 58 6.09 -7.97 9.19
CA ALA A 58 5.87 -6.58 8.82
C ALA A 58 5.61 -5.67 10.04
N THR A 59 5.98 -6.11 11.23
CA THR A 59 5.94 -5.28 12.46
C THR A 59 7.34 -5.22 13.07
N PRO A 60 7.94 -4.02 13.24
CA PRO A 60 9.23 -3.89 13.92
C PRO A 60 9.20 -4.47 15.35
N PRO A 61 10.28 -5.12 15.80
CA PRO A 61 11.59 -5.23 15.15
C PRO A 61 11.59 -6.28 14.02
N ILE A 62 12.10 -5.91 12.84
CA ILE A 62 12.19 -6.78 11.66
C ILE A 62 13.66 -7.16 11.41
N ASP A 63 13.93 -8.46 11.39
CA ASP A 63 15.19 -9.04 10.97
C ASP A 63 15.01 -9.76 9.62
N ARG A 64 15.40 -9.12 8.52
CA ARG A 64 15.25 -9.68 7.16
C ARG A 64 15.96 -11.02 6.96
N ALA A 65 16.93 -11.36 7.80
CA ALA A 65 17.58 -12.67 7.74
C ALA A 65 16.64 -13.78 8.23
N LYS A 66 15.80 -13.50 9.24
CA LYS A 66 14.89 -14.46 9.87
C LYS A 66 13.47 -14.36 9.33
N ASN A 67 12.97 -13.14 9.16
CA ASN A 67 11.61 -12.89 8.69
C ASN A 67 11.45 -13.21 7.19
N ALA A 68 10.23 -13.49 6.75
CA ALA A 68 9.89 -13.50 5.33
C ALA A 68 10.17 -12.13 4.70
N ILE A 69 10.50 -12.11 3.42
CA ILE A 69 10.61 -10.87 2.66
C ILE A 69 9.20 -10.48 2.20
N VAL A 70 8.68 -9.39 2.73
CA VAL A 70 7.39 -8.84 2.32
C VAL A 70 7.61 -7.93 1.12
N ILE A 71 6.82 -8.14 0.05
CA ILE A 71 6.96 -7.41 -1.22
C ILE A 71 5.65 -6.74 -1.58
N ASP A 72 5.72 -5.42 -1.76
CA ASP A 72 4.64 -4.59 -2.28
C ASP A 72 4.67 -4.55 -3.80
N ALA A 73 3.65 -5.10 -4.44
CA ALA A 73 3.53 -5.15 -5.90
C ALA A 73 2.87 -3.90 -6.51
N ARG A 74 2.51 -2.91 -5.68
CA ARG A 74 1.81 -1.67 -6.07
C ARG A 74 2.77 -0.63 -6.66
N PRO A 75 2.23 0.38 -7.40
CA PRO A 75 2.99 1.53 -7.88
C PRO A 75 3.76 2.24 -6.77
N THR A 76 4.98 2.70 -7.08
CA THR A 76 5.88 3.28 -6.09
C THR A 76 5.33 4.60 -5.54
N LYS A 77 5.22 5.63 -6.38
CA LYS A 77 4.96 7.03 -5.93
C LYS A 77 3.58 7.22 -5.31
N GLN A 78 2.54 6.61 -5.91
CA GLN A 78 1.16 6.84 -5.51
C GLN A 78 0.69 5.90 -4.40
N ARG A 79 1.34 4.75 -4.21
CA ARG A 79 0.86 3.71 -3.29
C ARG A 79 1.88 3.27 -2.25
N TYR A 80 3.09 2.90 -2.72
CA TYR A 80 4.12 2.43 -1.80
C TYR A 80 4.70 3.57 -0.95
N ASP A 81 5.13 4.65 -1.58
CA ASP A 81 5.80 5.76 -0.90
C ASP A 81 4.97 6.37 0.23
N PRO A 82 3.67 6.72 0.04
CA PRO A 82 2.87 7.31 1.10
C PRO A 82 2.38 6.30 2.14
N GLY A 83 2.45 4.98 1.85
CA GLY A 83 1.98 3.99 2.81
C GLY A 83 2.14 2.54 2.35
N HIS A 84 3.09 1.82 2.96
CA HIS A 84 3.35 0.39 2.73
C HIS A 84 3.48 -0.35 4.06
N LEU A 85 3.41 -1.69 4.04
CA LEU A 85 3.67 -2.50 5.23
C LEU A 85 5.12 -2.30 5.67
N PRO A 86 5.40 -2.06 6.98
CA PRO A 86 6.76 -1.83 7.46
C PRO A 86 7.74 -2.88 6.99
N GLY A 87 8.91 -2.43 6.52
CA GLY A 87 9.97 -3.29 6.01
C GLY A 87 9.72 -3.95 4.65
N ALA A 88 8.57 -3.71 4.01
CA ALA A 88 8.30 -4.22 2.68
C ALA A 88 9.26 -3.63 1.64
N ILE A 89 9.59 -4.43 0.64
CA ILE A 89 10.34 -4.02 -0.55
C ILE A 89 9.34 -3.75 -1.65
N ASN A 90 9.46 -2.61 -2.34
CA ASN A 90 8.61 -2.35 -3.50
C ASN A 90 9.17 -3.06 -4.74
N LEU A 91 8.37 -3.92 -5.33
CA LEU A 91 8.63 -4.54 -6.63
C LEU A 91 7.36 -4.40 -7.47
N VAL A 92 7.33 -3.36 -8.28
CA VAL A 92 6.17 -2.98 -9.10
C VAL A 92 5.89 -4.07 -10.12
N GLU A 93 4.72 -4.71 -10.08
CA GLU A 93 4.44 -5.92 -10.84
C GLU A 93 4.67 -5.80 -12.36
N PRO A 94 4.18 -4.77 -13.08
CA PRO A 94 4.48 -4.61 -14.49
C PRO A 94 5.95 -4.35 -14.82
N LEU A 95 6.73 -3.93 -13.83
CA LEU A 95 8.19 -3.75 -13.95
C LEU A 95 8.97 -4.95 -13.38
N PHE A 96 8.28 -6.06 -13.09
CA PHE A 96 8.85 -7.22 -12.39
C PHE A 96 10.17 -7.69 -13.03
N ASP A 97 10.21 -7.85 -14.34
CA ASP A 97 11.40 -8.35 -15.04
C ASP A 97 12.59 -7.37 -14.97
N LYS A 98 12.31 -6.06 -14.90
CA LYS A 98 13.33 -5.01 -14.72
C LYS A 98 13.79 -4.88 -13.26
N GLN A 99 13.01 -5.37 -12.31
CA GLN A 99 13.23 -5.22 -10.86
C GLN A 99 13.47 -6.54 -10.13
N LYS A 100 13.55 -7.66 -10.85
CA LYS A 100 13.71 -9.02 -10.27
C LYS A 100 14.97 -9.17 -9.39
N ASP A 101 15.98 -8.34 -9.60
CA ASP A 101 17.20 -8.33 -8.77
C ASP A 101 16.94 -7.81 -7.33
N ARG A 102 15.76 -7.25 -7.06
CA ARG A 102 15.29 -6.91 -5.70
C ARG A 102 14.81 -8.15 -4.92
N LEU A 103 14.56 -9.25 -5.60
CA LEU A 103 14.21 -10.52 -4.96
C LEU A 103 15.43 -11.10 -4.24
N PRO A 104 15.23 -11.86 -3.13
CA PRO A 104 16.34 -12.47 -2.42
C PRO A 104 17.11 -13.44 -3.32
N ALA A 105 18.44 -13.50 -3.16
CA ALA A 105 19.28 -14.45 -3.91
C ALA A 105 18.95 -15.91 -3.59
N ASP A 106 18.60 -16.19 -2.33
CA ASP A 106 18.14 -17.51 -1.88
C ASP A 106 16.72 -17.79 -2.39
N LYS A 107 16.59 -18.76 -3.28
CA LYS A 107 15.30 -19.16 -3.86
C LYS A 107 14.37 -19.90 -2.90
N ALA A 108 14.88 -20.39 -1.77
CA ALA A 108 14.10 -21.01 -0.71
C ALA A 108 13.64 -19.99 0.33
N LYS A 109 14.16 -18.76 0.31
CA LYS A 109 13.73 -17.68 1.20
C LYS A 109 12.24 -17.43 1.03
N GLU A 110 11.54 -17.34 2.15
CA GLU A 110 10.11 -17.04 2.14
C GLU A 110 9.85 -15.62 1.63
N ILE A 111 8.90 -15.52 0.68
CA ILE A 111 8.44 -14.26 0.10
C ILE A 111 6.93 -14.17 0.28
N ILE A 112 6.46 -13.02 0.76
CA ILE A 112 5.04 -12.71 0.87
C ILE A 112 4.74 -11.51 -0.01
N PHE A 113 4.04 -11.72 -1.13
CA PHE A 113 3.57 -10.63 -1.97
C PHE A 113 2.24 -10.08 -1.47
N TYR A 114 2.04 -8.76 -1.55
CA TYR A 114 0.76 -8.13 -1.29
C TYR A 114 0.50 -6.96 -2.26
N CYS A 115 -0.75 -6.52 -2.30
CA CYS A 115 -1.12 -5.32 -3.05
C CYS A 115 -2.29 -4.57 -2.37
N GLN A 116 -3.21 -3.96 -3.14
CA GLN A 116 -4.26 -3.07 -2.60
C GLN A 116 -5.46 -3.82 -1.98
N GLY A 117 -5.51 -5.15 -2.07
CA GLY A 117 -6.62 -5.93 -1.53
C GLY A 117 -7.16 -6.96 -2.54
N PRO A 118 -8.28 -7.66 -2.21
CA PRO A 118 -8.74 -8.82 -2.97
C PRO A 118 -9.07 -8.58 -4.45
N ALA A 119 -9.42 -7.36 -4.82
CA ALA A 119 -9.71 -7.01 -6.21
C ALA A 119 -8.44 -6.75 -7.05
N CYS A 120 -7.24 -6.73 -6.43
CA CYS A 120 -5.98 -6.40 -7.06
C CYS A 120 -5.18 -7.65 -7.43
N GLU A 121 -4.95 -7.89 -8.72
CA GLU A 121 -4.23 -9.07 -9.22
C GLU A 121 -2.70 -8.98 -9.13
N LEU A 122 -2.14 -7.77 -8.87
CA LEU A 122 -0.68 -7.53 -9.00
C LEU A 122 0.16 -8.45 -8.12
N SER A 123 -0.24 -8.69 -6.88
CA SER A 123 0.49 -9.60 -5.97
C SER A 123 0.45 -11.05 -6.43
N HIS A 124 -0.66 -11.49 -6.99
CA HIS A 124 -0.82 -12.85 -7.53
C HIS A 124 0.02 -13.04 -8.79
N SER A 125 -0.03 -12.08 -9.71
CA SER A 125 0.79 -12.07 -10.92
C SER A 125 2.29 -12.08 -10.58
N ALA A 126 2.73 -11.23 -9.63
CA ALA A 126 4.11 -11.19 -9.16
C ALA A 126 4.55 -12.54 -8.55
N ALA A 127 3.66 -13.18 -7.76
CA ALA A 127 3.93 -14.50 -7.18
C ALA A 127 4.15 -15.57 -8.26
N PHE A 128 3.30 -15.65 -9.30
CA PHE A 128 3.50 -16.57 -10.42
C PHE A 128 4.78 -16.28 -11.20
N LYS A 129 5.15 -14.99 -11.38
CA LYS A 129 6.40 -14.62 -12.02
C LYS A 129 7.62 -15.07 -11.20
N ALA A 130 7.57 -14.89 -9.87
CA ALA A 130 8.63 -15.35 -8.97
C ALA A 130 8.74 -16.89 -8.98
N GLU A 131 7.65 -17.63 -8.98
CA GLU A 131 7.64 -19.09 -9.08
C GLU A 131 8.33 -19.57 -10.37
N LYS A 132 8.04 -18.92 -11.50
CA LYS A 132 8.71 -19.21 -12.79
C LYS A 132 10.22 -18.94 -12.74
N LEU A 133 10.69 -18.05 -11.86
CA LEU A 133 12.12 -17.81 -11.61
C LEU A 133 12.74 -18.83 -10.64
N GLY A 134 11.97 -19.83 -10.17
CA GLY A 134 12.45 -20.91 -9.30
C GLY A 134 12.36 -20.61 -7.80
N TYR A 135 11.63 -19.59 -7.36
CA TYR A 135 11.34 -19.40 -5.94
C TYR A 135 10.33 -20.44 -5.47
N THR A 136 10.58 -21.10 -4.35
CA THR A 136 9.79 -22.26 -3.90
C THR A 136 8.89 -21.97 -2.69
N ASN A 137 9.19 -20.91 -1.95
CA ASN A 137 8.45 -20.55 -0.73
C ASN A 137 7.76 -19.19 -0.88
N ILE A 138 6.70 -19.17 -1.67
CA ILE A 138 5.95 -17.95 -2.02
C ILE A 138 4.56 -18.02 -1.40
N LYS A 139 4.11 -16.89 -0.87
CA LYS A 139 2.75 -16.67 -0.36
C LYS A 139 2.20 -15.34 -0.84
N VAL A 140 0.88 -15.17 -0.76
CA VAL A 140 0.19 -13.92 -1.08
C VAL A 140 -0.69 -13.50 0.09
N TYR A 141 -0.48 -12.29 0.59
CA TYR A 141 -1.39 -11.62 1.50
C TYR A 141 -2.45 -10.87 0.70
N GLN A 142 -3.54 -11.58 0.38
CA GLN A 142 -4.61 -11.06 -0.47
C GLN A 142 -5.38 -9.89 0.18
N GLY A 143 -5.50 -9.88 1.52
CA GLY A 143 -6.14 -8.77 2.25
C GLY A 143 -5.49 -7.42 1.98
N GLY A 144 -4.17 -7.40 1.80
CA GLY A 144 -3.41 -6.21 1.42
C GLY A 144 -3.50 -5.07 2.42
N VAL A 145 -3.33 -3.84 1.92
CA VAL A 145 -3.29 -2.64 2.77
C VAL A 145 -4.60 -2.40 3.53
N PRO A 146 -5.80 -2.51 2.94
CA PRO A 146 -7.04 -2.26 3.67
C PRO A 146 -7.24 -3.22 4.86
N ASP A 147 -6.94 -4.50 4.68
CA ASP A 147 -7.03 -5.46 5.78
C ASP A 147 -5.97 -5.19 6.86
N TRP A 148 -4.73 -4.84 6.46
CA TRP A 148 -3.68 -4.44 7.39
C TRP A 148 -4.12 -3.29 8.31
N GLU A 149 -4.66 -2.22 7.75
CA GLU A 149 -5.15 -1.06 8.50
C GLU A 149 -6.39 -1.39 9.35
N ALA A 150 -7.33 -2.19 8.83
CA ALA A 150 -8.53 -2.63 9.54
C ALA A 150 -8.21 -3.49 10.77
N GLN A 151 -7.15 -4.32 10.69
CA GLN A 151 -6.63 -5.11 11.81
C GLN A 151 -5.76 -4.29 12.79
N GLY A 152 -5.65 -2.99 12.58
CA GLY A 152 -4.92 -2.06 13.46
C GLY A 152 -3.45 -1.87 13.12
N GLY A 153 -2.94 -2.50 12.06
CA GLY A 153 -1.57 -2.27 11.57
C GLY A 153 -1.33 -0.82 11.21
N ILE A 154 -0.07 -0.38 11.34
CA ILE A 154 0.36 0.96 10.96
C ILE A 154 1.18 0.84 9.67
N LEU A 155 0.95 1.74 8.72
CA LEU A 155 1.74 1.78 7.50
C LEU A 155 3.01 2.61 7.71
N SER A 156 4.06 2.24 6.99
CA SER A 156 5.32 2.98 6.90
C SER A 156 5.35 3.82 5.64
N VAL A 157 6.02 4.95 5.69
CA VAL A 157 6.33 5.76 4.50
C VAL A 157 7.76 5.49 4.03
N SER A 158 8.05 5.75 2.74
CA SER A 158 9.41 5.58 2.20
C SER A 158 10.32 6.78 2.51
N THR A 159 11.64 6.60 2.33
CA THR A 159 12.62 7.68 2.40
C THR A 159 12.31 8.80 1.39
N ASP A 160 11.93 8.45 0.17
CA ASP A 160 11.58 9.41 -0.88
C ASP A 160 10.36 10.24 -0.49
N HIS A 161 9.36 9.60 0.15
CA HIS A 161 8.20 10.34 0.65
C HIS A 161 8.56 11.32 1.76
N VAL A 162 9.42 10.92 2.72
CA VAL A 162 9.91 11.83 3.77
C VAL A 162 10.64 13.01 3.14
N ASN A 163 11.53 12.77 2.17
CA ASN A 163 12.24 13.83 1.45
C ASN A 163 11.30 14.77 0.70
N LYS A 164 10.26 14.21 0.05
CA LYS A 164 9.22 15.01 -0.62
C LYS A 164 8.47 15.90 0.38
N LEU A 165 8.05 15.36 1.53
CA LEU A 165 7.35 16.14 2.56
C LEU A 165 8.21 17.30 3.08
N LEU A 166 9.52 17.07 3.28
CA LEU A 166 10.47 18.12 3.69
C LEU A 166 10.63 19.19 2.61
N ALA A 167 10.81 18.79 1.35
CA ALA A 167 10.97 19.71 0.22
C ALA A 167 9.71 20.57 0.01
N ASP A 168 8.54 19.96 0.08
CA ASP A 168 7.23 20.62 -0.09
C ASP A 168 6.82 21.46 1.14
N LYS A 169 7.58 21.40 2.24
CA LYS A 169 7.23 22.01 3.54
C LYS A 169 5.81 21.62 3.97
N ALA A 170 5.48 20.34 3.78
CA ALA A 170 4.16 19.81 4.06
C ALA A 170 3.78 19.98 5.54
N ASP A 171 2.49 20.20 5.82
CA ASP A 171 2.00 20.33 7.20
C ASP A 171 1.87 18.94 7.85
N VAL A 172 3.00 18.33 8.16
CA VAL A 172 3.15 17.03 8.83
C VAL A 172 4.08 17.18 10.03
N MET A 173 3.84 16.43 11.09
CA MET A 173 4.75 16.36 12.22
C MET A 173 5.60 15.10 12.14
N LEU A 174 6.92 15.27 11.97
CA LEU A 174 7.92 14.20 12.09
C LEU A 174 8.36 14.06 13.54
N ILE A 175 8.33 12.85 14.09
CA ILE A 175 8.59 12.59 15.51
C ILE A 175 9.68 11.53 15.65
N ASP A 176 10.80 11.91 16.21
CA ASP A 176 11.90 11.01 16.55
C ASP A 176 11.64 10.34 17.91
N ALA A 177 11.36 9.03 17.88
CA ALA A 177 11.07 8.25 19.08
C ALA A 177 12.32 7.71 19.80
N ARG A 178 13.52 8.03 19.32
CA ARG A 178 14.79 7.60 19.90
C ARG A 178 15.09 8.37 21.21
N PRO A 179 15.93 7.80 22.09
CA PRO A 179 16.44 8.50 23.26
C PRO A 179 17.18 9.80 22.88
N GLU A 180 17.06 10.85 23.69
CA GLU A 180 17.64 12.18 23.46
C GLU A 180 19.12 12.12 23.09
N ARG A 181 19.93 11.38 23.87
CA ARG A 181 21.37 11.18 23.62
C ARG A 181 21.68 10.61 22.21
N THR A 182 20.72 9.94 21.59
CA THR A 182 20.88 9.40 20.23
C THR A 182 20.57 10.48 19.21
N VAL A 183 19.57 11.31 19.49
CA VAL A 183 19.13 12.42 18.62
C VAL A 183 20.19 13.53 18.57
N GLU A 184 20.95 13.77 19.64
CA GLU A 184 22.09 14.68 19.68
C GLU A 184 23.15 14.38 18.58
N LYS A 185 23.24 13.13 18.14
CA LYS A 185 24.15 12.70 17.08
C LYS A 185 23.58 12.91 15.66
N GLY A 186 22.35 13.39 15.57
CA GLY A 186 21.64 13.69 14.33
C GLY A 186 20.23 13.15 14.30
N THR A 187 19.37 13.89 13.60
CA THR A 187 17.96 13.55 13.35
C THR A 187 17.52 14.12 12.01
N ILE A 188 16.29 13.80 11.59
CA ILE A 188 15.69 14.36 10.37
C ILE A 188 15.36 15.84 10.62
N PRO A 189 15.78 16.78 9.75
CA PRO A 189 15.52 18.20 9.94
C PRO A 189 14.02 18.50 10.11
N GLY A 190 13.70 19.38 11.05
CA GLY A 190 12.32 19.77 11.36
C GLY A 190 11.53 18.75 12.18
N SER A 191 12.13 17.62 12.54
CA SER A 191 11.50 16.70 13.49
C SER A 191 11.59 17.19 14.93
N ILE A 192 10.63 16.77 15.74
CA ILE A 192 10.68 16.91 17.20
C ILE A 192 11.09 15.58 17.84
N ASN A 193 11.75 15.66 18.99
CA ASN A 193 12.10 14.46 19.75
C ASN A 193 11.08 14.19 20.85
N ILE A 194 10.36 13.08 20.75
CA ILE A 194 9.51 12.53 21.81
C ILE A 194 9.97 11.09 22.04
N PRO A 195 10.94 10.85 22.92
CA PRO A 195 11.39 9.50 23.22
C PRO A 195 10.24 8.61 23.65
N GLU A 196 10.19 7.37 23.12
CA GLU A 196 9.08 6.44 23.40
C GLU A 196 8.83 6.28 24.92
N THR A 197 9.91 6.18 25.70
CA THR A 197 9.86 6.03 27.17
C THR A 197 9.31 7.26 27.91
N LYS A 198 9.29 8.41 27.25
CA LYS A 198 8.75 9.68 27.77
C LYS A 198 7.46 10.11 27.10
N PHE A 199 6.94 9.30 26.14
CA PHE A 199 5.80 9.66 25.32
C PHE A 199 4.62 10.17 26.15
N ASP A 200 4.22 9.45 27.19
CA ASP A 200 3.05 9.78 28.00
C ASP A 200 3.21 11.09 28.81
N LYS A 201 4.45 11.53 29.04
CA LYS A 201 4.77 12.79 29.71
C LYS A 201 4.90 13.98 28.73
N MET A 202 4.96 13.71 27.43
CA MET A 202 5.21 14.71 26.38
C MET A 202 4.05 14.77 25.38
N VAL A 203 2.87 14.24 25.73
CA VAL A 203 1.67 14.23 24.89
C VAL A 203 1.21 15.65 24.51
N ASP A 204 1.48 16.62 25.36
CA ASP A 204 1.18 18.04 25.14
C ASP A 204 1.98 18.66 23.97
N GLN A 205 3.07 18.04 23.56
CA GLN A 205 3.83 18.44 22.37
C GLN A 205 3.18 17.96 21.05
N LEU A 206 2.25 17.03 21.13
CA LEU A 206 1.49 16.59 19.95
C LEU A 206 0.43 17.64 19.58
N PRO A 207 0.07 17.78 18.30
CA PRO A 207 -0.90 18.77 17.87
C PRO A 207 -2.28 18.50 18.48
N ALA A 208 -2.98 19.59 18.85
CA ALA A 208 -4.36 19.48 19.34
C ALA A 208 -5.31 18.91 18.27
N ASP A 209 -5.06 19.24 17.00
CA ASP A 209 -5.79 18.67 15.85
C ASP A 209 -5.40 17.20 15.64
N LYS A 210 -6.34 16.31 15.94
CA LYS A 210 -6.17 14.85 15.79
C LYS A 210 -6.17 14.37 14.34
N THR A 211 -6.45 15.25 13.38
CA THR A 211 -6.40 14.94 11.93
C THR A 211 -5.05 15.27 11.32
N LYS A 212 -4.20 16.04 12.01
CA LYS A 212 -2.85 16.37 11.55
C LYS A 212 -2.03 15.10 11.34
N PRO A 213 -1.36 14.93 10.17
CA PRO A 213 -0.52 13.77 9.91
C PRO A 213 0.68 13.70 10.86
N LEU A 214 0.89 12.53 11.46
CA LEU A 214 2.03 12.22 12.33
C LEU A 214 2.84 11.10 11.71
N ILE A 215 4.17 11.27 11.62
CA ILE A 215 5.09 10.23 11.16
C ILE A 215 6.13 10.00 12.26
N PHE A 216 6.11 8.83 12.85
CA PHE A 216 7.08 8.41 13.87
C PHE A 216 8.23 7.64 13.23
N PHE A 217 9.46 7.94 13.64
CA PHE A 217 10.64 7.19 13.20
C PHE A 217 11.58 6.88 14.35
N CYS A 218 12.48 5.92 14.13
CA CYS A 218 13.51 5.58 15.11
C CYS A 218 14.81 5.09 14.46
N GLY A 219 15.45 4.04 14.99
CA GLY A 219 16.77 3.56 14.58
C GLY A 219 16.76 2.56 13.41
N GLY A 220 15.65 2.41 12.67
CA GLY A 220 15.51 1.49 11.54
C GLY A 220 14.72 0.23 11.88
N LEU A 221 14.68 -0.73 10.95
CA LEU A 221 13.80 -1.91 11.01
C LEU A 221 13.94 -2.76 12.29
N ALA A 222 15.11 -2.80 12.89
CA ALA A 222 15.35 -3.51 14.15
C ALA A 222 14.85 -2.77 15.41
N CYS A 223 14.27 -1.57 15.24
CA CYS A 223 13.82 -0.69 16.31
C CYS A 223 12.30 -0.58 16.32
N ASP A 224 11.66 -0.90 17.44
CA ASP A 224 10.20 -0.87 17.62
C ASP A 224 9.66 0.42 18.27
N LEU A 225 10.53 1.38 18.61
CA LEU A 225 10.14 2.59 19.37
C LEU A 225 9.13 3.46 18.58
N SER A 226 9.34 3.61 17.28
CA SER A 226 8.41 4.36 16.42
C SER A 226 7.04 3.68 16.31
N GLU A 227 7.02 2.35 16.20
CA GLU A 227 5.78 1.56 16.15
C GLU A 227 5.00 1.69 17.46
N LYS A 228 5.67 1.54 18.60
CA LYS A 228 5.06 1.71 19.94
C LYS A 228 4.48 3.11 20.12
N SER A 229 5.25 4.15 19.78
CA SER A 229 4.79 5.55 19.88
C SER A 229 3.60 5.83 18.95
N ALA A 230 3.63 5.28 17.74
CA ALA A 230 2.54 5.43 16.78
C ALA A 230 1.25 4.76 17.27
N HIS A 231 1.33 3.58 17.89
CA HIS A 231 0.17 2.94 18.52
C HIS A 231 -0.38 3.76 19.70
N LYS A 232 0.48 4.34 20.53
CA LYS A 232 0.05 5.26 21.61
C LYS A 232 -0.69 6.47 21.03
N ALA A 233 -0.18 7.08 19.97
CA ALA A 233 -0.84 8.19 19.28
C ALA A 233 -2.21 7.79 18.71
N LYS A 234 -2.33 6.61 18.07
CA LYS A 234 -3.63 6.08 17.61
C LYS A 234 -4.61 5.90 18.78
N ALA A 235 -4.16 5.38 19.91
CA ALA A 235 -4.98 5.22 21.12
C ALA A 235 -5.47 6.57 21.68
N LEU A 236 -4.71 7.64 21.49
CA LEU A 236 -5.12 9.02 21.82
C LEU A 236 -6.06 9.66 20.79
N GLY A 237 -6.46 8.92 19.74
CA GLY A 237 -7.44 9.33 18.74
C GLY A 237 -6.86 10.03 17.51
N TYR A 238 -5.53 10.07 17.32
CA TYR A 238 -4.94 10.58 16.08
C TYR A 238 -5.34 9.69 14.90
N LYS A 239 -5.81 10.30 13.80
CA LYS A 239 -6.38 9.58 12.64
C LYS A 239 -5.35 9.25 11.57
N ASN A 240 -4.40 10.16 11.35
CA ASN A 240 -3.40 10.06 10.29
C ASN A 240 -2.02 9.75 10.88
N VAL A 241 -1.82 8.51 11.32
CA VAL A 241 -0.58 8.05 11.94
C VAL A 241 0.13 7.07 11.01
N ARG A 242 1.41 7.35 10.74
CA ARG A 242 2.32 6.50 9.97
C ARG A 242 3.62 6.31 10.75
N THR A 243 4.41 5.31 10.35
CA THR A 243 5.80 5.20 10.75
C THR A 243 6.72 5.48 9.56
N TYR A 244 7.98 5.73 9.83
CA TYR A 244 9.07 5.62 8.86
C TYR A 244 10.01 4.53 9.41
N ALA A 245 9.74 3.29 9.03
CA ALA A 245 10.33 2.11 9.65
C ALA A 245 11.83 1.95 9.35
N GLU A 246 12.29 2.39 8.16
CA GLU A 246 13.72 2.43 7.82
C GLU A 246 14.49 3.44 8.67
N GLY A 247 13.83 4.44 9.21
CA GLY A 247 14.29 5.37 10.23
C GLY A 247 15.45 6.28 9.85
N TYR A 248 15.98 6.97 10.85
CA TYR A 248 17.05 7.94 10.65
C TYR A 248 18.28 7.39 9.91
N PRO A 249 18.77 6.16 10.17
CA PRO A 249 19.96 5.64 9.45
C PRO A 249 19.77 5.58 7.93
N ALA A 250 18.59 5.15 7.46
CA ALA A 250 18.30 5.10 6.03
C ALA A 250 18.17 6.51 5.45
N TRP A 251 17.50 7.41 6.16
CA TRP A 251 17.40 8.81 5.74
C TRP A 251 18.78 9.47 5.65
N ALA A 252 19.63 9.31 6.66
CA ALA A 252 20.97 9.85 6.68
C ALA A 252 21.86 9.29 5.57
N ALA A 253 21.72 8.01 5.24
CA ALA A 253 22.44 7.38 4.15
C ALA A 253 22.03 7.96 2.78
N ALA A 254 20.72 8.17 2.57
CA ALA A 254 20.18 8.71 1.32
C ALA A 254 20.48 10.21 1.13
N ASN A 255 20.73 10.95 2.21
CA ASN A 255 20.92 12.41 2.18
C ASN A 255 22.36 12.84 2.51
N LYS A 256 23.35 11.95 2.36
CA LYS A 256 24.76 12.34 2.47
C LYS A 256 25.16 13.27 1.31
N PRO A 257 26.00 14.32 1.58
CA PRO A 257 26.40 15.28 0.56
C PRO A 257 27.05 14.70 -0.70
N ASP A 258 27.64 13.52 -0.60
CA ASP A 258 28.40 12.84 -1.67
C ASP A 258 27.65 11.69 -2.35
N THR A 259 26.38 11.46 -2.01
CA THR A 259 25.59 10.47 -2.73
C THR A 259 25.07 11.12 -4.01
N PRO A 260 25.43 10.64 -5.22
CA PRO A 260 24.76 11.12 -6.44
C PRO A 260 23.29 10.80 -6.28
N VAL A 261 22.48 11.82 -6.14
CA VAL A 261 21.02 11.68 -6.23
C VAL A 261 20.79 11.13 -7.63
N ALA A 262 20.40 9.84 -7.71
CA ALA A 262 19.95 9.28 -8.96
C ALA A 262 18.90 10.25 -9.51
N ALA A 263 19.20 10.84 -10.66
CA ALA A 263 18.46 11.93 -11.26
C ALA A 263 17.02 11.50 -11.59
N ALA A 264 16.14 11.69 -10.62
CA ALA A 264 14.70 11.62 -10.78
C ALA A 264 14.07 12.79 -10.00
N GLY A 265 14.42 14.02 -10.37
CA GLY A 265 13.86 15.17 -9.67
C GLY A 265 14.48 16.52 -9.99
N GLN A 266 15.15 16.68 -11.12
CA GLN A 266 15.58 18.02 -11.58
C GLN A 266 15.13 18.28 -12.99
N ALA A 267 13.91 18.73 -13.14
CA ALA A 267 13.48 19.60 -14.24
C ALA A 267 12.17 20.28 -13.83
N MET A 268 12.25 21.19 -12.85
CA MET A 268 11.21 22.20 -12.71
C MET A 268 11.83 23.49 -12.17
N GLN A 269 12.56 24.16 -13.05
CA GLN A 269 12.81 25.58 -12.91
C GLN A 269 12.29 26.28 -14.16
N THR A 270 11.35 27.21 -13.90
CA THR A 270 10.99 28.37 -14.69
C THR A 270 10.43 28.10 -16.11
N ALA A 271 9.11 28.06 -16.19
CA ALA A 271 8.42 28.69 -17.30
C ALA A 271 7.46 29.74 -16.73
N THR A 272 7.97 30.95 -16.62
CA THR A 272 7.22 32.17 -16.37
C THR A 272 6.27 32.39 -17.55
N SER A 273 5.03 32.68 -17.23
CA SER A 273 3.94 33.26 -18.01
C SER A 273 4.29 33.78 -19.41
N ALA A 274 3.66 33.20 -20.40
CA ALA A 274 3.22 33.94 -21.58
C ALA A 274 1.72 33.65 -21.73
N MET A 275 0.91 34.56 -21.18
CA MET A 275 -0.49 34.70 -21.56
C MET A 275 -0.56 35.12 -23.02
N THR A 276 -0.94 34.20 -23.88
CA THR A 276 -1.44 34.56 -25.20
C THR A 276 -2.97 34.41 -25.14
N THR A 277 -3.63 35.55 -25.08
CA THR A 277 -5.07 35.67 -25.26
C THR A 277 -5.43 35.24 -26.67
N VAL A 278 -6.14 34.10 -26.79
CA VAL A 278 -6.94 33.81 -27.97
C VAL A 278 -8.41 33.83 -27.55
N SER A 279 -9.07 34.87 -28.03
CA SER A 279 -10.51 35.08 -27.94
C SER A 279 -11.27 33.95 -28.67
N GLY A 280 -12.12 33.24 -27.96
CA GLY A 280 -13.07 32.29 -28.49
C GLY A 280 -13.83 31.66 -27.33
N ALA A 281 -15.06 32.17 -27.06
CA ALA A 281 -15.90 31.66 -25.97
C ALA A 281 -16.43 30.27 -26.30
N ALA A 282 -15.61 29.25 -26.07
CA ALA A 282 -16.07 27.90 -25.79
C ALA A 282 -15.96 27.73 -24.27
N SER A 283 -17.03 27.34 -23.61
CA SER A 283 -17.06 27.00 -22.17
C SER A 283 -15.90 26.04 -21.92
N MET A 284 -14.84 26.51 -21.26
CA MET A 284 -13.69 25.66 -20.92
C MET A 284 -14.17 24.52 -20.02
N PHE A 285 -14.03 23.29 -20.50
CA PHE A 285 -14.29 22.10 -19.70
C PHE A 285 -13.16 21.95 -18.69
N VAL A 286 -13.45 22.22 -17.42
CA VAL A 286 -12.51 22.10 -16.32
C VAL A 286 -12.75 20.78 -15.60
N VAL A 287 -11.70 19.97 -15.48
CA VAL A 287 -11.75 18.73 -14.71
C VAL A 287 -11.67 19.05 -13.24
N GLU A 288 -12.64 18.57 -12.48
CA GLU A 288 -12.62 18.64 -11.01
C GLU A 288 -11.71 17.51 -10.48
N THR A 289 -10.66 17.88 -9.77
CA THR A 289 -9.72 16.93 -9.16
C THR A 289 -10.03 16.69 -7.69
N ALA A 290 -9.52 15.60 -7.14
CA ALA A 290 -9.51 15.31 -5.72
C ALA A 290 -8.46 16.21 -5.00
N LYS A 291 -8.08 15.87 -3.78
CA LYS A 291 -7.00 16.57 -3.05
C LYS A 291 -5.66 16.51 -3.83
N ASP A 292 -5.42 15.40 -4.49
CA ASP A 292 -4.31 15.25 -5.44
C ASP A 292 -4.75 15.73 -6.82
N LYS A 293 -3.99 16.64 -7.40
CA LYS A 293 -4.31 17.27 -8.71
C LYS A 293 -4.22 16.29 -9.90
N GLU A 294 -3.55 15.17 -9.72
CA GLU A 294 -3.45 14.10 -10.73
C GLU A 294 -4.64 13.14 -10.68
N VAL A 295 -5.46 13.21 -9.63
CA VAL A 295 -6.61 12.32 -9.40
C VAL A 295 -7.91 13.06 -9.71
N ILE A 296 -8.67 12.53 -10.68
CA ILE A 296 -10.01 13.06 -10.98
C ILE A 296 -10.97 12.80 -9.81
N SER A 297 -11.78 13.81 -9.46
CA SER A 297 -12.81 13.65 -8.45
C SER A 297 -13.81 12.57 -8.86
N THR A 298 -14.01 11.57 -8.01
CA THR A 298 -14.95 10.46 -8.26
C THR A 298 -16.37 10.93 -8.60
N PRO A 299 -16.99 11.87 -7.83
CA PRO A 299 -18.32 12.38 -8.17
C PRO A 299 -18.35 13.13 -9.51
N PHE A 300 -17.28 13.84 -9.85
CA PHE A 300 -17.19 14.51 -11.15
C PHE A 300 -17.09 13.50 -12.29
N PHE A 301 -16.23 12.48 -12.14
CA PHE A 301 -16.10 11.42 -13.14
C PHE A 301 -17.43 10.69 -13.38
N GLU A 302 -18.13 10.26 -12.31
CA GLU A 302 -19.44 9.60 -12.42
C GLU A 302 -20.46 10.48 -13.14
N ARG A 303 -20.49 11.78 -12.81
CA ARG A 303 -21.38 12.75 -13.47
C ARG A 303 -21.08 12.86 -14.96
N VAL A 304 -19.82 13.05 -15.35
CA VAL A 304 -19.43 13.18 -16.75
C VAL A 304 -19.73 11.91 -17.54
N VAL A 305 -19.38 10.74 -17.00
CA VAL A 305 -19.65 9.44 -17.65
C VAL A 305 -21.16 9.22 -17.85
N LYS A 306 -22.01 9.71 -16.95
CA LYS A 306 -23.47 9.59 -17.04
C LYS A 306 -24.06 10.58 -18.04
N GLU A 307 -23.60 11.83 -18.05
CA GLU A 307 -24.18 12.93 -18.84
C GLU A 307 -23.61 12.99 -20.26
N ASP A 308 -22.30 12.99 -20.40
CA ASP A 308 -21.60 13.05 -21.67
C ASP A 308 -20.15 12.50 -21.58
N PRO A 309 -19.97 11.19 -21.69
CA PRO A 309 -18.65 10.56 -21.60
C PRO A 309 -17.70 11.00 -22.72
N SER A 310 -18.21 11.58 -23.81
CA SER A 310 -17.39 12.06 -24.93
C SER A 310 -16.50 13.25 -24.57
N ARG A 311 -16.72 13.89 -23.44
CA ARG A 311 -15.88 15.01 -22.93
C ARG A 311 -14.54 14.55 -22.36
N LEU A 312 -14.39 13.26 -22.10
CA LEU A 312 -13.15 12.64 -21.62
C LEU A 312 -12.64 11.59 -22.61
N THR A 313 -11.34 11.40 -22.66
CA THR A 313 -10.74 10.22 -23.25
C THR A 313 -10.50 9.21 -22.14
N ILE A 314 -11.40 8.24 -21.99
CA ILE A 314 -11.32 7.23 -20.94
C ILE A 314 -10.52 6.05 -21.46
N ILE A 315 -9.42 5.69 -20.79
CA ILE A 315 -8.55 4.55 -21.11
C ILE A 315 -8.62 3.53 -20.00
N ASP A 316 -9.23 2.39 -20.28
CA ASP A 316 -9.25 1.26 -19.37
C ASP A 316 -7.99 0.40 -19.59
N VAL A 317 -7.10 0.42 -18.58
CA VAL A 317 -5.78 -0.24 -18.67
C VAL A 317 -5.75 -1.64 -18.08
N ARG A 318 -6.92 -2.23 -17.76
CA ARG A 318 -7.03 -3.62 -17.35
C ARG A 318 -6.68 -4.56 -18.53
N LYS A 319 -6.58 -5.87 -18.23
CA LYS A 319 -6.44 -6.89 -19.29
C LYS A 319 -7.61 -6.80 -20.29
N LEU A 320 -7.33 -7.13 -21.55
CA LEU A 320 -8.31 -7.00 -22.63
C LEU A 320 -9.63 -7.73 -22.33
N GLU A 321 -9.55 -8.95 -21.78
CA GLU A 321 -10.71 -9.75 -21.43
C GLU A 321 -11.58 -9.08 -20.34
N GLN A 322 -10.94 -8.44 -19.36
CA GLN A 322 -11.64 -7.73 -18.27
C GLN A 322 -12.35 -6.48 -18.80
N CYS A 323 -11.67 -5.72 -19.67
CA CYS A 323 -12.24 -4.53 -20.28
C CYS A 323 -13.38 -4.88 -21.24
N GLN A 324 -13.23 -5.93 -22.06
CA GLN A 324 -14.27 -6.38 -23.00
C GLN A 324 -15.50 -6.93 -22.28
N ALA A 325 -15.32 -7.56 -21.11
CA ALA A 325 -16.44 -8.04 -20.30
C ALA A 325 -17.30 -6.89 -19.75
N ALA A 326 -16.69 -5.80 -19.29
CA ALA A 326 -17.37 -4.60 -18.83
C ALA A 326 -16.39 -3.43 -18.72
N THR A 327 -16.71 -2.28 -19.31
CA THR A 327 -15.95 -1.05 -19.17
C THR A 327 -16.83 0.20 -19.16
N TRP A 328 -16.24 1.37 -18.94
CA TRP A 328 -16.94 2.63 -18.94
C TRP A 328 -17.49 2.99 -20.32
N PRO A 329 -18.66 3.65 -20.42
CA PRO A 329 -19.18 4.13 -21.69
C PRO A 329 -18.13 4.98 -22.44
N GLY A 330 -17.87 4.62 -23.69
CA GLY A 330 -16.91 5.33 -24.54
C GLY A 330 -15.42 5.07 -24.21
N ALA A 331 -15.10 4.18 -23.26
CA ALA A 331 -13.73 3.88 -22.93
C ALA A 331 -13.03 3.04 -24.02
N GLN A 332 -11.73 3.30 -24.18
CA GLN A 332 -10.83 2.49 -25.00
C GLN A 332 -10.13 1.46 -24.12
N CYS A 333 -10.16 0.20 -24.52
CA CYS A 333 -9.42 -0.87 -23.87
C CYS A 333 -7.97 -0.89 -24.38
N ILE A 334 -7.05 -0.41 -23.57
CA ILE A 334 -5.61 -0.43 -23.86
C ILE A 334 -4.90 -1.02 -22.65
N PRO A 335 -4.64 -2.33 -22.62
CA PRO A 335 -3.93 -2.96 -21.51
C PRO A 335 -2.62 -2.23 -21.19
N LEU A 336 -2.31 -2.11 -19.89
CA LEU A 336 -1.12 -1.38 -19.43
C LEU A 336 0.17 -1.86 -20.12
N ALA A 337 0.28 -3.18 -20.39
CA ALA A 337 1.42 -3.76 -21.08
C ALA A 337 1.61 -3.26 -22.54
N GLU A 338 0.52 -2.81 -23.18
CA GLU A 338 0.52 -2.29 -24.55
C GLU A 338 0.54 -0.76 -24.61
N LEU A 339 0.29 -0.10 -23.48
CA LEU A 339 0.08 1.35 -23.44
C LEU A 339 1.27 2.14 -23.94
N GLU A 340 2.51 1.74 -23.61
CA GLU A 340 3.73 2.44 -24.01
C GLU A 340 3.80 2.63 -25.54
N GLY A 341 3.47 1.59 -26.30
CA GLY A 341 3.45 1.64 -27.77
C GLY A 341 2.31 2.46 -28.36
N LYS A 342 1.27 2.77 -27.56
CA LYS A 342 0.07 3.48 -28.01
C LYS A 342 -0.02 4.93 -27.49
N LEU A 343 0.87 5.36 -26.59
CA LEU A 343 0.84 6.70 -25.99
C LEU A 343 0.87 7.83 -27.03
N ALA A 344 1.69 7.69 -28.07
CA ALA A 344 1.82 8.72 -29.11
C ALA A 344 0.53 8.90 -29.91
N SER A 345 -0.32 7.87 -30.01
CA SER A 345 -1.58 7.86 -30.77
C SER A 345 -2.80 8.25 -29.94
N LEU A 346 -2.66 8.47 -28.64
CA LEU A 346 -3.79 8.88 -27.80
C LEU A 346 -4.32 10.25 -28.24
N PRO A 347 -5.67 10.47 -28.19
CA PRO A 347 -6.27 11.77 -28.42
C PRO A 347 -5.68 12.84 -27.50
N LYS A 348 -5.44 14.05 -28.02
CA LYS A 348 -4.82 15.17 -27.30
C LYS A 348 -5.74 16.37 -27.14
N ASP A 349 -6.94 16.25 -27.67
CA ASP A 349 -7.97 17.31 -27.72
C ASP A 349 -8.87 17.32 -26.49
N LYS A 350 -8.77 16.29 -25.64
CA LYS A 350 -9.59 16.09 -24.42
C LYS A 350 -8.74 15.56 -23.26
N PRO A 351 -9.13 15.86 -22.02
CA PRO A 351 -8.50 15.25 -20.85
C PRO A 351 -8.56 13.72 -20.91
N ILE A 352 -7.43 13.07 -20.65
CA ILE A 352 -7.33 11.61 -20.59
C ILE A 352 -7.59 11.16 -19.14
N VAL A 353 -8.38 10.11 -18.95
CA VAL A 353 -8.59 9.50 -17.65
C VAL A 353 -8.22 8.02 -17.73
N PHE A 354 -7.15 7.64 -17.05
CA PHE A 354 -6.79 6.24 -16.89
C PHE A 354 -7.64 5.58 -15.80
N THR A 355 -8.20 4.41 -16.12
CA THR A 355 -9.04 3.64 -15.19
C THR A 355 -8.57 2.19 -15.09
N CYS A 356 -8.79 1.57 -13.94
CA CYS A 356 -8.59 0.12 -13.74
C CYS A 356 -9.49 -0.41 -12.61
N GLY A 357 -9.21 -1.59 -12.05
CA GLY A 357 -10.02 -2.18 -10.97
C GLY A 357 -9.89 -1.48 -9.61
N THR A 358 -8.75 -0.85 -9.30
CA THR A 358 -8.43 -0.34 -7.96
C THR A 358 -7.63 0.97 -7.98
N GLY A 359 -7.51 1.64 -9.12
CA GLY A 359 -6.65 2.81 -9.30
C GLY A 359 -5.15 2.48 -9.47
N ALA A 360 -4.68 1.31 -9.09
CA ALA A 360 -3.24 0.98 -9.09
C ALA A 360 -2.62 0.97 -10.52
N GLN A 361 -3.22 0.26 -11.47
CA GLN A 361 -2.73 0.24 -12.85
C GLN A 361 -2.97 1.59 -13.56
N ALA A 362 -4.04 2.31 -13.19
CA ALA A 362 -4.32 3.65 -13.69
C ALA A 362 -3.23 4.64 -13.29
N SER A 363 -2.74 4.58 -12.05
CA SER A 363 -1.61 5.37 -11.57
C SER A 363 -0.33 5.10 -12.37
N MET A 364 -0.06 3.83 -12.68
CA MET A 364 1.10 3.44 -13.48
C MET A 364 0.99 3.93 -14.93
N ALA A 365 -0.21 3.89 -15.49
CA ALA A 365 -0.48 4.44 -16.82
C ALA A 365 -0.21 5.95 -16.87
N HIS A 366 -0.63 6.66 -15.84
CA HIS A 366 -0.37 8.09 -15.68
C HIS A 366 1.13 8.39 -15.50
N ASP A 367 1.84 7.60 -14.67
CA ASP A 367 3.30 7.73 -14.53
C ASP A 367 4.01 7.55 -15.87
N LEU A 368 3.63 6.52 -16.63
CA LEU A 368 4.19 6.26 -17.94
C LEU A 368 3.90 7.41 -18.94
N PHE A 369 2.67 7.95 -18.92
CA PHE A 369 2.29 9.11 -19.72
C PHE A 369 3.17 10.32 -19.41
N THR A 370 3.40 10.59 -18.13
CA THR A 370 4.20 11.72 -17.63
C THR A 370 5.69 11.52 -17.91
N GLU A 371 6.24 10.32 -17.67
CA GLU A 371 7.64 9.97 -17.94
C GLU A 371 7.99 10.13 -19.42
N LYS A 372 7.09 9.68 -20.30
CA LYS A 372 7.25 9.82 -21.75
C LYS A 372 6.93 11.23 -22.27
N LYS A 373 6.59 12.17 -21.40
CA LYS A 373 6.26 13.57 -21.74
C LYS A 373 5.20 13.67 -22.83
N VAL A 374 4.18 12.83 -22.78
CA VAL A 374 3.09 12.87 -23.78
C VAL A 374 2.33 14.19 -23.61
N PRO A 375 2.08 14.95 -24.69
CA PRO A 375 1.34 16.21 -24.58
C PRO A 375 -0.14 15.97 -24.22
N GLY A 376 -0.70 16.85 -23.38
CA GLY A 376 -2.10 16.82 -22.96
C GLY A 376 -2.24 16.69 -21.45
N GLU A 377 -3.48 16.73 -20.98
CA GLU A 377 -3.81 16.54 -19.58
C GLU A 377 -4.24 15.08 -19.33
N ALA A 378 -3.68 14.46 -18.30
CA ALA A 378 -4.03 13.11 -17.91
C ALA A 378 -4.32 13.04 -16.43
N TYR A 379 -5.29 12.18 -16.05
CA TYR A 379 -5.78 12.00 -14.70
C TYR A 379 -5.93 10.53 -14.39
N ILE A 380 -5.96 10.22 -13.10
CA ILE A 380 -6.14 8.89 -12.53
C ILE A 380 -7.55 8.79 -11.94
N LEU A 381 -8.32 7.76 -12.31
CA LEU A 381 -9.46 7.35 -11.49
C LEU A 381 -8.94 6.45 -10.36
N ASP A 382 -8.75 7.03 -9.18
CA ASP A 382 -8.31 6.32 -7.98
C ASP A 382 -9.52 5.85 -7.18
N ALA A 383 -10.15 4.78 -7.66
CA ALA A 383 -11.33 4.18 -7.05
C ALA A 383 -11.35 2.66 -7.26
N GLU A 384 -11.95 1.94 -6.33
CA GLU A 384 -12.31 0.54 -6.52
C GLU A 384 -13.56 0.45 -7.40
N VAL A 385 -13.49 -0.32 -8.48
CA VAL A 385 -14.62 -0.51 -9.39
C VAL A 385 -15.10 -1.95 -9.39
N GLU A 386 -16.39 -2.14 -9.58
CA GLU A 386 -17.03 -3.45 -9.69
C GLU A 386 -17.94 -3.54 -10.93
N THR A 387 -18.20 -4.76 -11.38
CA THR A 387 -19.26 -5.01 -12.38
C THR A 387 -20.54 -5.36 -11.63
N GLY A 388 -21.57 -4.57 -11.84
CA GLY A 388 -22.86 -4.79 -11.23
C GLY A 388 -23.60 -6.02 -11.79
N PRO A 389 -24.72 -6.41 -11.16
CA PRO A 389 -25.58 -7.50 -11.65
C PRO A 389 -26.14 -7.27 -13.05
N ASP A 390 -26.21 -6.01 -13.47
CA ASP A 390 -26.65 -5.55 -14.80
C ASP A 390 -25.53 -5.59 -15.86
N GLY A 391 -24.36 -6.13 -15.52
CA GLY A 391 -23.19 -6.18 -16.38
C GLY A 391 -22.47 -4.83 -16.58
N LYS A 392 -22.90 -3.76 -15.89
CA LYS A 392 -22.27 -2.43 -16.01
C LYS A 392 -21.21 -2.22 -14.96
N ILE A 393 -20.14 -1.53 -15.36
CA ILE A 393 -19.09 -1.10 -14.45
C ILE A 393 -19.58 0.10 -13.61
N ARG A 394 -19.19 0.14 -12.34
CA ARG A 394 -19.48 1.24 -11.42
C ARG A 394 -18.42 1.33 -10.33
N ILE A 395 -18.34 2.49 -9.68
CA ILE A 395 -17.49 2.66 -8.51
C ILE A 395 -18.14 1.97 -7.32
N LYS A 396 -17.36 1.17 -6.60
CA LYS A 396 -17.81 0.51 -5.38
C LYS A 396 -17.99 1.55 -4.27
N LYS A 397 -19.14 1.53 -3.63
CA LYS A 397 -19.49 2.43 -2.50
C LYS A 397 -19.09 1.84 -1.17
#